data_385d2ea0c177fbe67e6b5fe21a1a129c
#
_entry.id   385d2ea0c177fbe67e6b5fe21a1a129c
#
_cell.length_a   1.000
_cell.length_b   1.000
_cell.length_c   1.000
_cell.angle_alpha   90.00
_cell.angle_beta   90.00
_cell.angle_gamma   90.00
#
_symmetry.space_group_name_H-M   'P 1'
#
loop_
_entity.id
_entity.type
_entity.pdbx_description
1 polymer ?
#
loop_
_entity_poly.entity_id
_entity_poly.type
_entity_poly.pdbx_seq_one_letter_code
_entity_poly.pdbx_strand_id
1 'polypeptide(L)'
;MAEFLKRFQNAWNAFIGRDPTNRFLDNNWYGGYSYRPDRSRMNYGNERSIISSIYNRISVDCAAITIQHIKTDDNDRFLEVIPSKLNNCLTLDANLDQTGRALVQDIVLSMFDEGCVAVIPIDTTANPKLTDSYDIITMRTGKIVEWYPYYVKVEAYNENTGQKEQVIMNKKHVAIIENPFYAVMNEPNSTLRRLVRKLNLLDAVDEQSSAGKLDLIIQLPYTIRTKARQAQAEARRRNIEEQLAGSKYGIAYADATEHITQLNRPVENNLMNQIQYLTSMLYSQLGLTENIFNGTADEQTLLNYYNTTIEPIMSAITDEFERKFLTKTARSQHQSINYFRDPFKLVPINNIAEIADKFTRNEILTSNEIRGIIGFKPSKDPKADQLINSNLNQSNEEEKANGEKEKFSEEIIKTEKKN
;
A
#
# COMPACT_ATOMS: atom_id res chain seq x y z
N MET A 1 39.08 15.08 -20.86
CA MET A 1 39.90 15.14 -19.60
C MET A 1 39.28 16.07 -18.56
N ALA A 2 38.84 17.29 -18.91
CA ALA A 2 38.25 18.23 -17.95
C ALA A 2 36.91 17.75 -17.31
N GLU A 3 36.08 17.06 -18.05
CA GLU A 3 34.81 16.50 -17.51
C GLU A 3 35.05 15.31 -16.58
N PHE A 4 36.04 14.50 -16.83
CA PHE A 4 36.43 13.37 -15.98
C PHE A 4 36.99 13.86 -14.64
N LEU A 5 37.80 14.89 -14.66
CA LEU A 5 38.32 15.55 -13.45
C LEU A 5 37.20 16.23 -12.64
N LYS A 6 36.19 16.81 -13.29
CA LYS A 6 35.01 17.40 -12.63
C LYS A 6 34.12 16.36 -11.97
N ARG A 7 33.94 15.20 -12.61
CA ARG A 7 33.22 14.06 -12.01
C ARG A 7 33.99 13.45 -10.84
N PHE A 8 35.31 13.39 -10.92
CA PHE A 8 36.16 12.92 -9.83
C PHE A 8 36.18 13.90 -8.65
N GLN A 9 36.19 15.21 -8.95
CA GLN A 9 36.09 16.26 -7.94
C GLN A 9 34.72 16.30 -7.25
N ASN A 10 33.64 16.02 -7.98
CA ASN A 10 32.29 15.91 -7.40
C ASN A 10 32.16 14.65 -6.54
N ALA A 11 32.71 13.51 -6.97
CA ALA A 11 32.76 12.29 -6.16
C ALA A 11 33.67 12.45 -4.92
N TRP A 12 34.77 13.16 -5.04
CA TRP A 12 35.69 13.46 -3.94
C TRP A 12 35.10 14.48 -2.94
N ASN A 13 34.38 15.48 -3.42
CA ASN A 13 33.64 16.44 -2.59
C ASN A 13 32.46 15.81 -1.84
N ALA A 14 31.84 14.79 -2.42
CA ALA A 14 30.82 13.97 -1.72
C ALA A 14 31.45 13.12 -0.61
N PHE A 15 32.72 12.67 -0.79
CA PHE A 15 33.43 11.81 0.17
C PHE A 15 34.11 12.57 1.32
N ILE A 16 34.58 13.80 1.10
CA ILE A 16 35.48 14.50 2.05
C ILE A 16 34.82 15.68 2.78
N GLY A 17 33.73 16.23 2.36
CA GLY A 17 33.35 17.48 3.00
C GLY A 17 31.93 17.97 2.94
N ARG A 18 31.05 17.24 2.33
CA ARG A 18 29.65 17.67 2.20
C ARG A 18 28.63 16.54 2.42
N ASP A 19 29.03 15.52 3.15
CA ASP A 19 28.05 14.58 3.69
C ASP A 19 27.25 15.33 4.77
N PRO A 20 25.93 15.53 4.59
CA PRO A 20 25.11 16.12 5.64
C PRO A 20 25.18 15.34 6.96
N THR A 21 25.59 14.06 6.92
CA THR A 21 25.88 13.26 8.10
C THR A 21 26.99 13.86 8.95
N ASN A 22 28.03 14.44 8.38
CA ASN A 22 29.08 15.10 9.17
C ASN A 22 28.59 16.39 9.86
N ARG A 23 27.61 17.11 9.29
CA ARG A 23 26.97 18.24 9.98
C ARG A 23 26.12 17.81 11.17
N PHE A 24 25.55 16.62 11.12
CA PHE A 24 24.76 16.05 12.23
C PHE A 24 25.65 15.44 13.31
N LEU A 25 26.86 14.99 12.99
CA LEU A 25 27.81 14.44 13.95
C LEU A 25 28.61 15.52 14.68
N ASP A 26 28.90 16.68 14.03
CA ASP A 26 29.68 17.77 14.62
C ASP A 26 28.88 18.72 15.54
N ASN A 27 27.57 18.73 15.45
CA ASN A 27 26.70 19.54 16.31
C ASN A 27 26.00 18.66 17.32
N ASN A 28 26.61 18.21 18.39
CA ASN A 28 26.00 17.74 19.66
C ASN A 28 24.50 17.35 19.61
N TRP A 29 24.05 16.79 18.49
CA TRP A 29 22.69 16.30 18.31
C TRP A 29 22.63 14.89 18.90
N TYR A 30 22.38 14.86 20.20
CA TYR A 30 21.95 13.66 20.89
C TYR A 30 20.62 13.21 20.33
N GLY A 31 20.64 12.28 19.39
CA GLY A 31 19.44 11.60 18.99
C GLY A 31 19.40 11.27 17.50
N GLY A 32 20.13 10.24 17.08
CA GLY A 32 19.65 9.45 15.97
C GLY A 32 18.25 8.95 16.33
N TYR A 33 17.25 9.24 15.53
CA TYR A 33 15.91 8.71 15.76
C TYR A 33 15.95 7.19 15.67
N SER A 34 15.48 6.50 16.70
CA SER A 34 15.30 5.04 16.67
C SER A 34 14.17 4.59 15.72
N TYR A 35 13.50 5.53 15.06
CA TYR A 35 12.42 5.31 14.11
C TYR A 35 12.65 6.13 12.84
N ARG A 36 12.04 5.70 11.75
CA ARG A 36 12.10 6.38 10.47
C ARG A 36 11.14 7.58 10.46
N PRO A 37 11.65 8.85 10.46
CA PRO A 37 10.80 10.05 10.46
C PRO A 37 10.20 10.32 9.07
N ASP A 38 10.76 9.73 8.01
CA ASP A 38 10.36 9.85 6.62
C ASP A 38 9.03 9.16 6.31
N ARG A 39 8.63 8.17 7.13
CA ARG A 39 7.39 7.42 6.90
C ARG A 39 6.21 7.93 7.72
N SER A 40 5.03 7.86 7.11
CA SER A 40 3.78 8.03 7.84
C SER A 40 3.64 6.90 8.86
N ARG A 41 3.40 7.25 10.11
CA ARG A 41 3.00 6.28 11.13
C ARG A 41 1.50 6.33 11.28
N MET A 42 0.88 5.18 11.34
CA MET A 42 -0.51 5.10 11.75
C MET A 42 -0.64 5.66 13.16
N ASN A 43 -1.51 6.65 13.32
CA ASN A 43 -1.76 7.33 14.60
C ASN A 43 -2.52 6.45 15.61
N TYR A 44 -2.68 5.17 15.30
CA TYR A 44 -3.37 4.22 16.14
C TYR A 44 -2.35 3.47 16.98
N GLY A 45 -2.53 3.48 18.30
CA GLY A 45 -1.70 2.74 19.25
C GLY A 45 -1.69 1.22 18.97
N ASN A 46 -0.82 0.49 19.66
CA ASN A 46 -0.62 -0.98 19.52
C ASN A 46 -1.90 -1.81 19.73
N GLU A 47 -2.94 -1.21 20.25
CA GLU A 47 -4.20 -1.83 20.68
C GLU A 47 -5.10 -2.25 19.52
N ARG A 48 -4.71 -1.96 18.25
CA ARG A 48 -5.58 -2.12 17.08
C ARG A 48 -4.99 -3.03 16.01
N SER A 49 -4.50 -4.17 16.44
CA SER A 49 -3.88 -5.17 15.56
C SER A 49 -4.76 -5.55 14.35
N ILE A 50 -6.08 -5.61 14.51
CA ILE A 50 -7.03 -5.92 13.43
C ILE A 50 -6.98 -4.85 12.34
N ILE A 51 -7.07 -3.57 12.71
CA ILE A 51 -7.06 -2.44 11.76
C ILE A 51 -5.72 -2.34 11.07
N SER A 52 -4.63 -2.43 11.83
CA SER A 52 -3.27 -2.42 11.29
C SER A 52 -3.03 -3.57 10.32
N SER A 53 -3.58 -4.76 10.61
CA SER A 53 -3.48 -5.93 9.74
C SER A 53 -4.23 -5.71 8.42
N ILE A 54 -5.43 -5.12 8.45
CA ILE A 54 -6.20 -4.79 7.25
C ILE A 54 -5.44 -3.79 6.38
N TYR A 55 -4.99 -2.68 6.96
CA TYR A 55 -4.27 -1.64 6.25
C TYR A 55 -2.98 -2.17 5.64
N ASN A 56 -2.20 -2.91 6.43
CA ASN A 56 -0.94 -3.48 5.98
C ASN A 56 -1.16 -4.51 4.87
N ARG A 57 -2.16 -5.39 5.00
CA ARG A 57 -2.47 -6.38 3.96
C ARG A 57 -2.80 -5.72 2.64
N ILE A 58 -3.76 -4.79 2.61
CA ILE A 58 -4.17 -4.09 1.39
C ILE A 58 -3.00 -3.29 0.81
N SER A 59 -2.24 -2.58 1.65
CA SER A 59 -1.12 -1.76 1.18
C SER A 59 0.01 -2.58 0.55
N VAL A 60 0.30 -3.77 1.08
CA VAL A 60 1.29 -4.70 0.53
C VAL A 60 0.81 -5.27 -0.81
N ASP A 61 -0.47 -5.63 -0.91
CA ASP A 61 -1.04 -6.16 -2.14
C ASP A 61 -1.09 -5.09 -3.24
N CYS A 62 -1.45 -3.84 -2.92
CA CYS A 62 -1.34 -2.72 -3.86
C CYS A 62 0.10 -2.47 -4.30
N ALA A 63 1.06 -2.49 -3.37
CA ALA A 63 2.48 -2.29 -3.67
C ALA A 63 3.11 -3.42 -4.50
N ALA A 64 2.47 -4.59 -4.57
CA ALA A 64 2.90 -5.69 -5.44
C ALA A 64 2.57 -5.46 -6.92
N ILE A 65 1.68 -4.50 -7.22
CA ILE A 65 1.29 -4.11 -8.57
C ILE A 65 2.24 -3.02 -9.07
N THR A 66 2.70 -3.15 -10.30
CA THR A 66 3.65 -2.20 -10.87
C THR A 66 2.90 -1.10 -11.62
N ILE A 67 3.12 0.16 -11.23
CA ILE A 67 2.63 1.35 -11.94
C ILE A 67 3.71 1.77 -12.93
N GLN A 68 3.34 2.06 -14.18
CA GLN A 68 4.27 2.44 -15.24
C GLN A 68 3.75 3.62 -16.06
N HIS A 69 4.68 4.43 -16.54
CA HIS A 69 4.44 5.45 -17.55
C HIS A 69 4.54 4.80 -18.94
N ILE A 70 3.44 4.79 -19.65
CA ILE A 70 3.28 4.04 -20.91
C ILE A 70 2.82 4.93 -22.04
N LYS A 71 2.95 4.41 -23.24
CA LYS A 71 2.30 4.94 -24.43
C LYS A 71 1.21 3.97 -24.89
N THR A 72 0.07 4.50 -25.29
CA THR A 72 -1.05 3.74 -25.83
C THR A 72 -1.25 4.03 -27.32
N ASP A 73 -2.02 3.21 -28.00
CA ASP A 73 -2.51 3.47 -29.36
C ASP A 73 -3.81 4.29 -29.34
N ASP A 74 -4.38 4.57 -30.51
CA ASP A 74 -5.65 5.30 -30.68
C ASP A 74 -6.86 4.58 -30.06
N ASN A 75 -6.72 3.32 -29.65
CA ASN A 75 -7.72 2.50 -28.99
C ASN A 75 -7.40 2.25 -27.51
N ASP A 76 -6.52 3.04 -26.91
CA ASP A 76 -6.03 2.94 -25.52
C ASP A 76 -5.34 1.60 -25.18
N ARG A 77 -4.81 0.87 -26.20
CA ARG A 77 -4.07 -0.36 -25.98
C ARG A 77 -2.61 -0.05 -25.68
N PHE A 78 -2.01 -0.83 -24.82
CA PHE A 78 -0.59 -0.73 -24.48
C PHE A 78 0.31 -0.89 -25.72
N LEU A 79 1.22 0.04 -25.93
CA LEU A 79 2.26 -0.04 -26.98
C LEU A 79 3.64 -0.28 -26.36
N GLU A 80 4.11 0.62 -25.53
CA GLU A 80 5.46 0.57 -24.97
C GLU A 80 5.55 1.31 -23.63
N VAL A 81 6.57 0.97 -22.84
CA VAL A 81 6.93 1.71 -21.62
C VAL A 81 7.82 2.89 -21.99
N ILE A 82 7.46 4.07 -21.50
CA ILE A 82 8.24 5.30 -21.74
C ILE A 82 9.38 5.37 -20.70
N PRO A 83 10.66 5.42 -21.15
CA PRO A 83 11.81 5.52 -20.25
C PRO A 83 11.99 6.94 -19.72
N SER A 84 10.97 7.49 -19.01
CA SER A 84 10.98 8.80 -18.39
C SER A 84 11.56 8.74 -16.97
N LYS A 85 11.92 9.90 -16.41
CA LYS A 85 12.31 9.99 -14.99
C LYS A 85 11.14 9.61 -14.08
N LEU A 86 9.93 10.03 -14.46
CA LEU A 86 8.70 9.62 -13.77
C LEU A 86 8.55 8.10 -13.73
N ASN A 87 8.78 7.38 -14.86
CA ASN A 87 8.71 5.92 -14.85
C ASN A 87 9.75 5.30 -13.90
N ASN A 88 10.98 5.84 -13.88
CA ASN A 88 12.00 5.38 -12.94
C ASN A 88 11.58 5.61 -11.48
N CYS A 89 10.95 6.76 -11.20
CA CYS A 89 10.41 7.09 -9.89
C CYS A 89 9.30 6.12 -9.45
N LEU A 90 8.42 5.72 -10.35
CA LEU A 90 7.32 4.79 -10.08
C LEU A 90 7.78 3.34 -9.90
N THR A 91 8.81 2.92 -10.62
CA THR A 91 9.22 1.50 -10.69
C THR A 91 10.41 1.17 -9.82
N LEU A 92 11.36 2.08 -9.67
CA LEU A 92 12.65 1.83 -9.02
C LEU A 92 12.85 2.73 -7.80
N ASP A 93 13.17 3.99 -7.99
CA ASP A 93 13.61 4.92 -6.95
C ASP A 93 12.64 6.11 -6.83
N ALA A 94 11.69 6.03 -5.92
CA ALA A 94 10.74 7.11 -5.67
C ALA A 94 11.40 8.35 -5.06
N ASN A 95 12.33 8.12 -4.14
CA ASN A 95 13.15 9.13 -3.47
C ASN A 95 14.33 8.43 -2.79
N LEU A 96 15.20 9.21 -2.10
CA LEU A 96 16.38 8.70 -1.41
C LEU A 96 16.11 7.55 -0.42
N ASP A 97 14.92 7.54 0.19
CA ASP A 97 14.57 6.60 1.27
C ASP A 97 13.62 5.50 0.85
N GLN A 98 12.97 5.63 -0.32
CA GLN A 98 11.86 4.77 -0.73
C GLN A 98 11.99 4.29 -2.18
N THR A 99 11.77 3.00 -2.38
CA THR A 99 11.52 2.44 -3.73
C THR A 99 10.12 2.82 -4.21
N GLY A 100 9.84 2.67 -5.51
CA GLY A 100 8.50 2.88 -6.06
C GLY A 100 7.43 2.06 -5.33
N ARG A 101 7.71 0.79 -5.00
CA ARG A 101 6.81 -0.06 -4.20
C ARG A 101 6.57 0.49 -2.79
N ALA A 102 7.62 0.96 -2.13
CA ALA A 102 7.50 1.53 -0.79
C ALA A 102 6.70 2.83 -0.80
N LEU A 103 6.80 3.63 -1.88
CA LEU A 103 5.97 4.81 -2.08
C LEU A 103 4.49 4.43 -2.23
N VAL A 104 4.15 3.45 -3.06
CA VAL A 104 2.74 2.99 -3.23
C VAL A 104 2.19 2.49 -1.89
N GLN A 105 2.97 1.71 -1.14
CA GLN A 105 2.56 1.25 0.19
C GLN A 105 2.28 2.42 1.14
N ASP A 106 3.13 3.43 1.15
CA ASP A 106 2.99 4.63 1.98
C ASP A 106 1.78 5.49 1.56
N ILE A 107 1.51 5.60 0.25
CA ILE A 107 0.31 6.25 -0.29
C ILE A 107 -0.95 5.57 0.26
N VAL A 108 -1.05 4.24 0.15
CA VAL A 108 -2.25 3.50 0.58
C VAL A 108 -2.44 3.59 2.09
N LEU A 109 -1.37 3.43 2.88
CA LEU A 109 -1.42 3.56 4.35
C LEU A 109 -1.87 4.96 4.77
N SER A 110 -1.28 6.01 4.19
CA SER A 110 -1.60 7.41 4.49
C SER A 110 -3.04 7.76 4.08
N MET A 111 -3.47 7.27 2.92
CA MET A 111 -4.82 7.45 2.41
C MET A 111 -5.88 6.79 3.31
N PHE A 112 -5.60 5.62 3.86
CA PHE A 112 -6.51 4.94 4.78
C PHE A 112 -6.58 5.61 6.14
N ASP A 113 -5.46 6.09 6.66
CA ASP A 113 -5.39 6.75 7.96
C ASP A 113 -6.09 8.12 7.95
N GLU A 114 -5.79 8.94 6.96
CA GLU A 114 -6.25 10.34 6.88
C GLU A 114 -7.48 10.55 5.98
N GLY A 115 -7.86 9.55 5.18
CA GLY A 115 -8.95 9.63 4.19
C GLY A 115 -8.52 10.20 2.83
N CYS A 116 -7.40 10.89 2.76
CA CYS A 116 -6.74 11.35 1.55
C CYS A 116 -5.25 11.54 1.78
N VAL A 117 -4.47 11.51 0.72
CA VAL A 117 -3.02 11.73 0.76
C VAL A 117 -2.59 12.66 -0.36
N ALA A 118 -1.63 13.54 -0.08
CA ALA A 118 -0.97 14.34 -1.10
C ALA A 118 0.32 13.62 -1.55
N VAL A 119 0.53 13.46 -2.85
CA VAL A 119 1.81 13.05 -3.42
C VAL A 119 2.41 14.26 -4.10
N ILE A 120 3.61 14.65 -3.64
CA ILE A 120 4.29 15.87 -4.06
C ILE A 120 5.57 15.54 -4.81
N PRO A 121 5.81 16.14 -5.99
CA PRO A 121 7.13 16.14 -6.62
C PRO A 121 8.10 16.93 -5.75
N ILE A 122 9.25 16.35 -5.44
CA ILE A 122 10.33 17.02 -4.70
C ILE A 122 11.34 17.60 -5.70
N ASP A 123 11.91 16.72 -6.54
CA ASP A 123 12.83 17.13 -7.59
C ASP A 123 12.21 16.96 -8.97
N THR A 124 12.39 17.96 -9.80
CA THR A 124 11.90 18.00 -11.18
C THR A 124 12.99 18.48 -12.13
N THR A 125 12.92 18.10 -13.40
CA THR A 125 13.92 18.51 -14.41
C THR A 125 13.91 20.00 -14.71
N ALA A 126 12.77 20.67 -14.51
CA ALA A 126 12.60 22.12 -14.65
C ALA A 126 11.65 22.62 -13.57
N ASN A 127 11.70 23.93 -13.27
CA ASN A 127 10.85 24.52 -12.22
C ASN A 127 9.38 24.53 -12.67
N PRO A 128 8.46 23.81 -12.00
CA PRO A 128 7.04 23.74 -12.36
C PRO A 128 6.30 25.08 -12.31
N LYS A 129 6.85 26.08 -11.62
CA LYS A 129 6.29 27.44 -11.56
C LYS A 129 6.56 28.26 -12.82
N LEU A 130 7.61 27.89 -13.57
CA LEU A 130 8.06 28.65 -14.75
C LEU A 130 7.67 27.97 -16.06
N THR A 131 7.49 26.66 -16.06
CA THR A 131 7.17 25.87 -17.25
C THR A 131 6.22 24.73 -16.91
N ASP A 132 5.30 24.44 -17.81
CA ASP A 132 4.41 23.28 -17.70
C ASP A 132 5.08 21.98 -18.26
N SER A 133 6.29 22.10 -18.85
CA SER A 133 7.05 20.99 -19.39
C SER A 133 8.20 20.64 -18.46
N TYR A 134 7.98 19.66 -17.59
CA TYR A 134 8.98 19.10 -16.67
C TYR A 134 8.72 17.60 -16.48
N ASP A 135 9.77 16.88 -16.11
CA ASP A 135 9.68 15.47 -15.69
C ASP A 135 9.98 15.39 -14.20
N ILE A 136 9.37 14.43 -13.52
CA ILE A 136 9.51 14.23 -12.08
C ILE A 136 10.66 13.26 -11.82
N ILE A 137 11.60 13.66 -10.98
CA ILE A 137 12.76 12.85 -10.61
C ILE A 137 12.50 12.11 -9.31
N THR A 138 11.97 12.81 -8.30
CA THR A 138 11.62 12.23 -7.00
C THR A 138 10.26 12.73 -6.51
N MET A 139 9.56 11.90 -5.74
CA MET A 139 8.28 12.26 -5.12
C MET A 139 8.14 11.65 -3.72
N ARG A 140 7.32 12.30 -2.90
CA ARG A 140 7.00 11.85 -1.53
C ARG A 140 5.52 12.01 -1.22
N THR A 141 5.07 11.23 -0.26
CA THR A 141 3.77 11.41 0.38
C THR A 141 3.82 12.57 1.38
N GLY A 142 2.69 13.24 1.54
CA GLY A 142 2.52 14.28 2.54
C GLY A 142 1.10 14.29 3.10
N LYS A 143 1.00 14.66 4.38
CA LYS A 143 -0.29 14.84 5.06
C LYS A 143 -0.86 16.21 4.74
N ILE A 144 -2.12 16.27 4.33
CA ILE A 144 -2.81 17.53 4.10
C ILE A 144 -3.23 18.12 5.45
N VAL A 145 -2.74 19.32 5.75
CA VAL A 145 -3.02 20.03 7.00
C VAL A 145 -4.14 21.06 6.83
N GLU A 146 -4.11 21.82 5.74
CA GLU A 146 -5.09 22.87 5.45
C GLU A 146 -5.46 22.89 3.96
N TRP A 147 -6.73 23.23 3.69
CA TRP A 147 -7.28 23.31 2.35
C TRP A 147 -7.55 24.78 1.97
N TYR A 148 -7.05 25.20 0.82
CA TYR A 148 -7.35 26.51 0.21
C TYR A 148 -7.95 26.30 -1.18
N PRO A 149 -8.61 27.29 -1.79
CA PRO A 149 -9.23 27.12 -3.11
C PRO A 149 -8.28 26.62 -4.20
N TYR A 150 -7.10 27.22 -4.34
CA TYR A 150 -6.08 26.88 -5.35
C TYR A 150 -4.83 26.23 -4.78
N TYR A 151 -4.67 26.21 -3.46
CA TYR A 151 -3.49 25.73 -2.77
C TYR A 151 -3.88 24.68 -1.74
N VAL A 152 -2.89 23.92 -1.35
CA VAL A 152 -2.98 22.94 -0.25
C VAL A 152 -1.73 23.09 0.61
N LYS A 153 -1.90 23.06 1.92
CA LYS A 153 -0.81 23.05 2.88
C LYS A 153 -0.54 21.59 3.25
N VAL A 154 0.64 21.14 2.92
CA VAL A 154 1.05 19.74 3.07
C VAL A 154 2.22 19.67 4.05
N GLU A 155 2.16 18.75 4.99
CA GLU A 155 3.27 18.38 5.86
C GLU A 155 3.99 17.20 5.22
N ALA A 156 5.24 17.40 4.81
CA ALA A 156 6.06 16.39 4.17
C ALA A 156 7.47 16.37 4.77
N TYR A 157 8.15 15.23 4.65
CA TYR A 157 9.52 15.09 5.09
C TYR A 157 10.48 15.83 4.15
N ASN A 158 11.33 16.68 4.72
CA ASN A 158 12.37 17.40 4.01
C ASN A 158 13.71 16.69 4.19
N GLU A 159 14.28 16.21 3.10
CA GLU A 159 15.57 15.47 3.08
C GLU A 159 16.74 16.32 3.56
N ASN A 160 16.69 17.64 3.34
CA ASN A 160 17.78 18.55 3.70
C ASN A 160 17.83 18.84 5.21
N THR A 161 16.68 18.85 5.87
CA THR A 161 16.58 19.18 7.31
C THR A 161 16.36 17.94 8.17
N GLY A 162 15.98 16.80 7.55
CA GLY A 162 15.66 15.56 8.26
C GLY A 162 14.38 15.64 9.11
N GLN A 163 13.53 16.62 8.87
CA GLN A 163 12.30 16.86 9.63
C GLN A 163 11.08 16.99 8.71
N LYS A 164 9.89 16.84 9.29
CA LYS A 164 8.65 17.14 8.58
C LYS A 164 8.40 18.65 8.61
N GLU A 165 8.16 19.22 7.45
CA GLU A 165 7.91 20.64 7.27
C GLU A 165 6.58 20.87 6.56
N GLN A 166 5.94 22.01 6.87
CA GLN A 166 4.69 22.40 6.25
C GLN A 166 4.96 23.32 5.07
N VAL A 167 4.55 22.88 3.88
CA VAL A 167 4.75 23.60 2.63
C VAL A 167 3.40 23.89 1.98
N ILE A 168 3.21 25.13 1.48
CA ILE A 168 2.03 25.50 0.70
C ILE A 168 2.33 25.28 -0.79
N MET A 169 1.55 24.43 -1.42
CA MET A 169 1.72 24.05 -2.82
C MET A 169 0.45 24.30 -3.63
N ASN A 170 0.62 24.61 -4.91
CA ASN A 170 -0.51 24.73 -5.83
C ASN A 170 -1.09 23.34 -6.13
N LYS A 171 -2.40 23.18 -6.03
CA LYS A 171 -3.11 21.92 -6.34
C LYS A 171 -2.90 21.42 -7.77
N LYS A 172 -2.43 22.26 -8.69
CA LYS A 172 -2.09 21.87 -10.06
C LYS A 172 -0.94 20.88 -10.11
N HIS A 173 0.02 20.99 -9.19
CA HIS A 173 1.26 20.20 -9.18
C HIS A 173 1.30 19.12 -8.08
N VAL A 174 0.21 18.93 -7.37
CA VAL A 174 0.10 17.96 -6.27
C VAL A 174 -0.97 16.94 -6.64
N ALA A 175 -0.64 15.67 -6.61
CA ALA A 175 -1.62 14.61 -6.72
C ALA A 175 -2.30 14.41 -5.36
N ILE A 176 -3.60 14.58 -5.30
CA ILE A 176 -4.41 14.43 -4.09
C ILE A 176 -5.30 13.22 -4.30
N ILE A 177 -4.93 12.11 -3.66
CA ILE A 177 -5.60 10.84 -3.82
C ILE A 177 -6.55 10.66 -2.65
N GLU A 178 -7.83 10.50 -2.96
CA GLU A 178 -8.88 10.26 -1.98
C GLU A 178 -9.11 8.76 -1.80
N ASN A 179 -9.45 8.36 -0.59
CA ASN A 179 -9.78 6.98 -0.29
C ASN A 179 -11.10 6.58 -0.96
N PRO A 180 -11.13 5.64 -1.93
CA PRO A 180 -12.36 5.18 -2.55
C PRO A 180 -13.34 4.53 -1.54
N PHE A 181 -12.83 4.07 -0.39
CA PHE A 181 -13.63 3.53 0.73
C PHE A 181 -13.86 4.54 1.84
N TYR A 182 -13.84 5.83 1.55
CA TYR A 182 -13.99 6.90 2.55
C TYR A 182 -15.24 6.71 3.42
N ALA A 183 -16.38 6.38 2.83
CA ALA A 183 -17.62 6.15 3.55
C ALA A 183 -17.56 4.97 4.54
N VAL A 184 -16.76 3.94 4.23
CA VAL A 184 -16.58 2.75 5.06
C VAL A 184 -15.54 2.96 6.16
N MET A 185 -14.51 3.76 5.90
CA MET A 185 -13.31 3.87 6.74
C MET A 185 -13.20 5.20 7.48
N ASN A 186 -13.42 6.32 6.81
CA ASN A 186 -13.01 7.63 7.29
C ASN A 186 -14.16 8.51 7.79
N GLU A 187 -15.39 8.30 7.33
CA GLU A 187 -16.55 9.04 7.84
C GLU A 187 -16.72 8.89 9.36
N PRO A 188 -17.23 9.91 10.06
CA PRO A 188 -17.39 9.88 11.53
C PRO A 188 -18.19 8.69 12.06
N ASN A 189 -19.16 8.19 11.28
CA ASN A 189 -20.01 7.05 11.62
C ASN A 189 -19.72 5.79 10.79
N SER A 190 -18.59 5.77 10.07
CA SER A 190 -18.16 4.62 9.28
C SER A 190 -18.02 3.35 10.13
N THR A 191 -18.09 2.20 9.46
CA THR A 191 -17.93 0.89 10.12
C THR A 191 -16.61 0.81 10.87
N LEU A 192 -15.52 1.28 10.25
CA LEU A 192 -14.21 1.29 10.87
C LEU A 192 -14.19 2.20 12.12
N ARG A 193 -14.73 3.42 12.05
CA ARG A 193 -14.76 4.34 13.20
C ARG A 193 -15.62 3.81 14.34
N ARG A 194 -16.68 3.08 14.03
CA ARG A 194 -17.49 2.39 15.04
C ARG A 194 -16.74 1.23 15.68
N LEU A 195 -16.01 0.43 14.90
CA LEU A 195 -15.14 -0.63 15.39
C LEU A 195 -14.05 -0.07 16.33
N VAL A 196 -13.37 0.99 15.92
CA VAL A 196 -12.37 1.70 16.71
C VAL A 196 -12.91 2.12 18.09
N ARG A 197 -14.13 2.70 18.12
CA ARG A 197 -14.75 3.10 19.41
C ARG A 197 -15.05 1.90 20.30
N LYS A 198 -15.44 0.75 19.73
CA LYS A 198 -15.72 -0.46 20.51
C LYS A 198 -14.46 -1.12 21.03
N LEU A 199 -13.38 -1.11 20.24
CA LEU A 199 -12.06 -1.58 20.70
C LEU A 199 -11.54 -0.71 21.86
N ASN A 200 -11.62 0.62 21.75
CA ASN A 200 -11.24 1.52 22.87
C ASN A 200 -12.06 1.27 24.13
N LEU A 201 -13.34 0.96 23.97
CA LEU A 201 -14.19 0.65 25.12
C LEU A 201 -13.79 -0.69 25.73
N LEU A 202 -13.40 -1.69 24.92
CA LEU A 202 -12.89 -2.98 25.43
C LEU A 202 -11.62 -2.78 26.24
N ASP A 203 -10.65 -2.02 25.69
CA ASP A 203 -9.38 -1.71 26.37
C ASP A 203 -9.63 -1.02 27.71
N ALA A 204 -10.57 -0.06 27.77
CA ALA A 204 -10.94 0.61 29.01
C ALA A 204 -11.58 -0.34 30.04
N VAL A 205 -12.37 -1.31 29.58
CA VAL A 205 -12.97 -2.34 30.46
C VAL A 205 -11.89 -3.29 30.96
N ASP A 206 -10.96 -3.71 30.10
CA ASP A 206 -9.84 -4.58 30.48
C ASP A 206 -8.90 -3.90 31.47
N GLU A 207 -8.61 -2.61 31.29
CA GLU A 207 -7.82 -1.82 32.24
C GLU A 207 -8.53 -1.73 33.59
N GLN A 208 -9.85 -1.51 33.61
CA GLN A 208 -10.64 -1.49 34.85
C GLN A 208 -10.66 -2.86 35.52
N SER A 209 -10.80 -3.93 34.76
CA SER A 209 -10.76 -5.31 35.28
C SER A 209 -9.37 -5.67 35.83
N SER A 210 -8.30 -5.29 35.11
CA SER A 210 -6.91 -5.53 35.54
C SER A 210 -6.52 -4.72 36.79
N ALA A 211 -7.13 -3.54 36.97
CA ALA A 211 -6.92 -2.71 38.16
C ALA A 211 -7.65 -3.24 39.41
N GLY A 212 -8.27 -4.42 39.33
CA GLY A 212 -9.00 -5.04 40.46
C GLY A 212 -10.24 -4.24 40.92
N LYS A 213 -10.75 -3.36 40.05
CA LYS A 213 -11.99 -2.60 40.33
C LYS A 213 -13.19 -3.51 40.08
N LEU A 214 -13.53 -4.25 41.15
CA LEU A 214 -14.77 -5.03 41.18
C LEU A 214 -15.96 -4.09 41.40
N ASP A 215 -16.98 -4.19 40.55
CA ASP A 215 -18.28 -3.56 40.81
C ASP A 215 -18.94 -4.28 41.99
N LEU A 216 -18.76 -3.74 43.20
CA LEU A 216 -19.31 -4.32 44.43
C LEU A 216 -20.39 -3.41 45.00
N ILE A 217 -21.50 -3.99 45.37
CA ILE A 217 -22.48 -3.33 46.21
C ILE A 217 -22.25 -3.83 47.63
N ILE A 218 -21.87 -2.90 48.53
CA ILE A 218 -21.70 -3.16 49.95
C ILE A 218 -22.97 -2.70 50.65
N GLN A 219 -23.77 -3.64 51.13
CA GLN A 219 -24.93 -3.33 51.93
C GLN A 219 -24.50 -3.24 53.38
N LEU A 220 -24.59 -2.02 53.94
CA LEU A 220 -24.24 -1.75 55.33
C LEU A 220 -25.46 -1.98 56.25
N PRO A 221 -25.23 -2.40 57.50
CA PRO A 221 -26.31 -2.69 58.47
C PRO A 221 -27.00 -1.44 59.02
N TYR A 222 -26.71 -0.27 58.48
CA TYR A 222 -27.30 1.01 58.94
C TYR A 222 -27.64 1.93 57.76
N THR A 223 -28.58 2.83 58.01
CA THR A 223 -28.97 3.84 57.00
C THR A 223 -28.04 5.05 57.02
N ILE A 224 -27.58 5.47 55.82
CA ILE A 224 -26.66 6.59 55.62
C ILE A 224 -27.49 7.89 55.51
N ARG A 225 -27.88 8.48 56.69
CA ARG A 225 -28.65 9.72 56.71
C ARG A 225 -27.89 10.91 57.32
N THR A 226 -26.78 10.68 58.03
CA THR A 226 -26.01 11.73 58.71
C THR A 226 -24.60 11.78 58.14
N LYS A 227 -23.97 12.98 58.21
CA LYS A 227 -22.57 13.16 57.75
C LYS A 227 -21.58 12.22 58.45
N ALA A 228 -21.81 11.92 59.73
CA ALA A 228 -20.99 10.97 60.50
C ALA A 228 -21.08 9.54 59.94
N ARG A 229 -22.28 9.06 59.61
CA ARG A 229 -22.51 7.74 59.00
C ARG A 229 -22.02 7.65 57.54
N GLN A 230 -22.07 8.77 56.81
CA GLN A 230 -21.48 8.87 55.47
C GLN A 230 -19.96 8.71 55.55
N ALA A 231 -19.28 9.42 56.47
CA ALA A 231 -17.85 9.27 56.68
C ALA A 231 -17.45 7.85 57.10
N GLN A 232 -18.29 7.19 57.90
CA GLN A 232 -18.09 5.80 58.31
C GLN A 232 -18.25 4.83 57.14
N ALA A 233 -19.22 5.03 56.28
CA ALA A 233 -19.40 4.26 55.04
C ALA A 233 -18.23 4.45 54.07
N GLU A 234 -17.75 5.67 53.91
CA GLU A 234 -16.57 5.95 53.07
C GLU A 234 -15.29 5.33 53.63
N ALA A 235 -15.09 5.37 54.93
CA ALA A 235 -13.98 4.69 55.60
C ALA A 235 -14.04 3.16 55.38
N ARG A 236 -15.24 2.58 55.47
CA ARG A 236 -15.43 1.14 55.20
C ARG A 236 -15.17 0.78 53.75
N ARG A 237 -15.62 1.60 52.80
CA ARG A 237 -15.30 1.43 51.38
C ARG A 237 -13.79 1.40 51.15
N ARG A 238 -13.07 2.39 51.68
CA ARG A 238 -11.60 2.45 51.52
C ARG A 238 -10.90 1.23 52.11
N ASN A 239 -11.36 0.78 53.28
CA ASN A 239 -10.80 -0.41 53.92
C ASN A 239 -10.95 -1.67 53.04
N ILE A 240 -12.10 -1.85 52.41
CA ILE A 240 -12.32 -2.97 51.48
C ILE A 240 -11.48 -2.80 50.20
N GLU A 241 -11.40 -1.58 49.65
CA GLU A 241 -10.53 -1.27 48.49
C GLU A 241 -9.06 -1.58 48.82
N GLU A 242 -8.55 -1.21 50.00
CA GLU A 242 -7.20 -1.50 50.45
C GLU A 242 -6.96 -3.02 50.66
N GLN A 243 -7.93 -3.73 51.22
CA GLN A 243 -7.84 -5.19 51.38
C GLN A 243 -7.80 -5.91 50.04
N LEU A 244 -8.64 -5.48 49.09
CA LEU A 244 -8.68 -6.07 47.72
C LEU A 244 -7.41 -5.75 46.95
N ALA A 245 -6.90 -4.51 47.01
CA ALA A 245 -5.67 -4.08 46.35
C ALA A 245 -4.43 -4.78 46.92
N GLY A 246 -4.40 -5.03 48.23
CA GLY A 246 -3.32 -5.74 48.90
C GLY A 246 -3.40 -7.28 48.84
N SER A 247 -4.52 -7.82 48.39
CA SER A 247 -4.75 -9.28 48.35
C SER A 247 -4.35 -9.86 47.00
N LYS A 248 -3.41 -10.83 47.00
CA LYS A 248 -2.98 -11.58 45.82
C LYS A 248 -4.13 -12.38 45.15
N TYR A 249 -5.18 -12.67 45.90
CA TYR A 249 -6.31 -13.52 45.44
C TYR A 249 -7.67 -12.77 45.49
N GLY A 250 -7.68 -11.44 45.66
CA GLY A 250 -8.93 -10.66 45.68
C GLY A 250 -9.86 -11.00 46.85
N ILE A 251 -9.29 -11.33 48.01
CA ILE A 251 -10.03 -11.70 49.21
C ILE A 251 -10.13 -10.49 50.15
N ALA A 252 -11.33 -10.12 50.58
CA ALA A 252 -11.61 -9.13 51.58
C ALA A 252 -12.48 -9.71 52.69
N TYR A 253 -12.36 -9.17 53.90
CA TYR A 253 -13.17 -9.59 55.05
C TYR A 253 -14.41 -8.68 55.14
N ALA A 254 -15.59 -9.30 55.28
CA ALA A 254 -16.85 -8.62 55.55
C ALA A 254 -17.33 -8.95 56.96
N ASP A 255 -18.03 -8.01 57.60
CA ASP A 255 -18.68 -8.26 58.89
C ASP A 255 -19.90 -9.17 58.69
N ALA A 256 -20.30 -9.94 59.72
CA ALA A 256 -21.42 -10.85 59.66
C ALA A 256 -22.78 -10.22 59.28
N THR A 257 -22.87 -8.90 59.42
CA THR A 257 -24.07 -8.09 59.12
C THR A 257 -23.98 -7.34 57.79
N GLU A 258 -22.84 -7.43 57.11
CA GLU A 258 -22.61 -6.81 55.78
C GLU A 258 -22.87 -7.82 54.67
N HIS A 259 -23.60 -7.39 53.66
CA HIS A 259 -23.76 -8.17 52.42
C HIS A 259 -22.98 -7.51 51.28
N ILE A 260 -21.98 -8.23 50.77
CA ILE A 260 -21.20 -7.82 49.59
C ILE A 260 -21.75 -8.59 48.41
N THR A 261 -22.33 -7.88 47.44
CA THR A 261 -22.83 -8.47 46.19
C THR A 261 -21.92 -8.01 45.06
N GLN A 262 -21.25 -8.94 44.42
CA GLN A 262 -20.51 -8.66 43.19
C GLN A 262 -21.49 -8.54 42.03
N LEU A 263 -21.47 -7.42 41.36
CA LEU A 263 -22.24 -7.22 40.12
C LEU A 263 -21.47 -7.82 38.95
N ASN A 264 -21.83 -9.04 38.61
CA ASN A 264 -21.37 -9.62 37.33
C ASN A 264 -22.10 -8.92 36.21
N ARG A 265 -21.44 -7.98 35.52
CA ARG A 265 -21.95 -7.36 34.32
C ARG A 265 -21.53 -8.22 33.12
N PRO A 266 -22.46 -8.78 32.34
CA PRO A 266 -22.13 -9.50 31.12
C PRO A 266 -21.82 -8.52 29.98
N VAL A 267 -21.13 -7.39 30.28
CA VAL A 267 -20.80 -6.34 29.32
C VAL A 267 -19.77 -6.84 28.32
N GLU A 268 -18.81 -7.64 28.78
CA GLU A 268 -17.70 -8.16 27.97
C GLU A 268 -18.16 -9.05 26.81
N ASN A 269 -19.06 -10.01 27.09
CA ASN A 269 -19.57 -10.92 26.07
C ASN A 269 -20.36 -10.20 24.96
N ASN A 270 -21.15 -9.17 25.34
CA ASN A 270 -21.92 -8.40 24.37
C ASN A 270 -21.02 -7.45 23.56
N LEU A 271 -19.98 -6.89 24.18
CA LEU A 271 -19.03 -6.03 23.50
C LEU A 271 -18.17 -6.82 22.51
N MET A 272 -17.71 -8.01 22.87
CA MET A 272 -16.96 -8.90 21.99
C MET A 272 -17.81 -9.33 20.78
N ASN A 273 -19.07 -9.69 20.97
CA ASN A 273 -19.99 -10.01 19.87
C ASN A 273 -20.20 -8.81 18.92
N GLN A 274 -20.29 -7.59 19.46
CA GLN A 274 -20.39 -6.38 18.64
C GLN A 274 -19.12 -6.10 17.87
N ILE A 275 -17.94 -6.34 18.44
CA ILE A 275 -16.65 -6.20 17.77
C ILE A 275 -16.56 -7.23 16.63
N GLN A 276 -16.88 -8.49 16.88
CA GLN A 276 -16.88 -9.53 15.84
C GLN A 276 -17.85 -9.19 14.69
N TYR A 277 -19.06 -8.75 15.00
CA TYR A 277 -20.02 -8.30 13.99
C TYR A 277 -19.49 -7.13 13.15
N LEU A 278 -18.91 -6.09 13.77
CA LEU A 278 -18.37 -4.94 13.07
C LEU A 278 -17.13 -5.31 12.23
N THR A 279 -16.30 -6.23 12.72
CA THR A 279 -15.14 -6.75 11.98
C THR A 279 -15.59 -7.53 10.74
N SER A 280 -16.58 -8.43 10.88
CA SER A 280 -17.13 -9.19 9.76
C SER A 280 -17.81 -8.27 8.73
N MET A 281 -18.51 -7.25 9.20
CA MET A 281 -19.14 -6.25 8.33
C MET A 281 -18.08 -5.43 7.58
N LEU A 282 -16.99 -5.03 8.26
CA LEU A 282 -15.88 -4.31 7.63
C LEU A 282 -15.18 -5.18 6.59
N TYR A 283 -14.90 -6.44 6.90
CA TYR A 283 -14.33 -7.40 5.94
C TYR A 283 -15.21 -7.53 4.70
N SER A 284 -16.50 -7.73 4.89
CA SER A 284 -17.47 -7.82 3.77
C SER A 284 -17.49 -6.56 2.92
N GLN A 285 -17.42 -5.37 3.53
CA GLN A 285 -17.41 -4.08 2.82
C GLN A 285 -16.10 -3.81 2.06
N LEU A 286 -15.00 -4.39 2.53
CA LEU A 286 -13.68 -4.30 1.88
C LEU A 286 -13.37 -5.54 1.02
N GLY A 287 -14.33 -6.44 0.78
CA GLY A 287 -14.09 -7.65 -0.01
C GLY A 287 -13.03 -8.60 0.58
N LEU A 288 -12.72 -8.46 1.87
CA LEU A 288 -11.76 -9.28 2.59
C LEU A 288 -12.44 -10.52 3.18
N THR A 289 -11.69 -11.62 3.27
CA THR A 289 -12.07 -12.84 3.97
C THR A 289 -10.94 -13.32 4.85
N GLU A 290 -11.22 -14.13 5.86
CA GLU A 290 -10.17 -14.73 6.70
C GLU A 290 -9.18 -15.54 5.86
N ASN A 291 -9.64 -16.20 4.80
CA ASN A 291 -8.81 -16.99 3.91
C ASN A 291 -7.73 -16.14 3.20
N ILE A 292 -8.02 -14.86 2.92
CA ILE A 292 -7.02 -13.94 2.35
C ILE A 292 -5.90 -13.65 3.36
N PHE A 293 -6.24 -13.47 4.63
CA PHE A 293 -5.25 -13.25 5.69
C PHE A 293 -4.42 -14.50 5.98
N ASN A 294 -5.05 -15.67 6.00
CA ASN A 294 -4.41 -16.94 6.29
C ASN A 294 -3.65 -17.51 5.10
N GLY A 295 -3.79 -16.93 3.91
CA GLY A 295 -3.17 -17.43 2.67
C GLY A 295 -3.80 -18.70 2.12
N THR A 296 -5.03 -19.04 2.54
CA THR A 296 -5.78 -20.21 2.09
C THR A 296 -6.89 -19.87 1.11
N ALA A 297 -6.92 -18.61 0.63
CA ALA A 297 -7.92 -18.16 -0.34
C ALA A 297 -7.75 -18.89 -1.67
N ASP A 298 -8.86 -19.33 -2.25
CA ASP A 298 -8.91 -19.85 -3.60
C ASP A 298 -8.76 -18.73 -4.65
N GLU A 299 -8.52 -19.11 -5.88
CA GLU A 299 -8.32 -18.17 -7.00
C GLU A 299 -9.51 -17.22 -7.18
N GLN A 300 -10.73 -17.73 -7.06
CA GLN A 300 -11.94 -16.93 -7.20
C GLN A 300 -12.07 -15.88 -6.09
N THR A 301 -11.78 -16.25 -4.86
CA THR A 301 -11.78 -15.31 -3.71
C THR A 301 -10.74 -14.23 -3.88
N LEU A 302 -9.52 -14.59 -4.33
CA LEU A 302 -8.46 -13.63 -4.62
C LEU A 302 -8.87 -12.70 -5.76
N LEU A 303 -9.43 -13.22 -6.85
CA LEU A 303 -9.90 -12.41 -7.98
C LEU A 303 -10.98 -11.41 -7.54
N ASN A 304 -11.95 -11.86 -6.75
CA ASN A 304 -13.01 -10.99 -6.21
C ASN A 304 -12.39 -9.89 -5.33
N TYR A 305 -11.47 -10.23 -4.44
CA TYR A 305 -10.76 -9.26 -3.60
C TYR A 305 -10.00 -8.22 -4.43
N TYR A 306 -9.28 -8.65 -5.45
CA TYR A 306 -8.58 -7.72 -6.35
C TYR A 306 -9.55 -6.77 -7.05
N ASN A 307 -10.61 -7.27 -7.65
CA ASN A 307 -11.56 -6.45 -8.40
C ASN A 307 -12.37 -5.50 -7.50
N THR A 308 -12.71 -5.92 -6.27
CA THR A 308 -13.54 -5.11 -5.37
C THR A 308 -12.74 -4.14 -4.50
N THR A 309 -11.47 -4.44 -4.22
CA THR A 309 -10.69 -3.68 -3.25
C THR A 309 -9.43 -3.07 -3.86
N ILE A 310 -8.60 -3.88 -4.50
CA ILE A 310 -7.30 -3.43 -5.00
C ILE A 310 -7.46 -2.54 -6.24
N GLU A 311 -8.28 -2.94 -7.19
CA GLU A 311 -8.49 -2.19 -8.43
C GLU A 311 -9.01 -0.77 -8.21
N PRO A 312 -10.05 -0.50 -7.38
CA PRO A 312 -10.48 0.87 -7.09
C PRO A 312 -9.39 1.75 -6.48
N ILE A 313 -8.51 1.17 -5.62
CA ILE A 313 -7.40 1.90 -5.01
C ILE A 313 -6.34 2.24 -6.07
N MET A 314 -5.96 1.26 -6.89
CA MET A 314 -4.96 1.44 -7.93
C MET A 314 -5.43 2.43 -9.00
N SER A 315 -6.70 2.36 -9.39
CA SER A 315 -7.31 3.32 -10.31
C SER A 315 -7.30 4.74 -9.72
N ALA A 316 -7.69 4.92 -8.46
CA ALA A 316 -7.63 6.24 -7.82
C ALA A 316 -6.21 6.83 -7.80
N ILE A 317 -5.18 5.99 -7.63
CA ILE A 317 -3.78 6.42 -7.66
C ILE A 317 -3.36 6.81 -9.10
N THR A 318 -3.60 5.93 -10.07
CA THR A 318 -3.15 6.14 -11.45
C THR A 318 -3.88 7.28 -12.14
N ASP A 319 -5.19 7.41 -11.95
CA ASP A 319 -6.00 8.49 -12.52
C ASP A 319 -5.52 9.87 -12.01
N GLU A 320 -5.23 9.97 -10.71
CA GLU A 320 -4.75 11.23 -10.15
C GLU A 320 -3.30 11.53 -10.57
N PHE A 321 -2.45 10.52 -10.71
CA PHE A 321 -1.10 10.68 -11.25
C PHE A 321 -1.14 11.12 -12.71
N GLU A 322 -1.97 10.51 -13.54
CA GLU A 322 -2.16 10.90 -14.93
C GLU A 322 -2.68 12.34 -15.04
N ARG A 323 -3.66 12.69 -14.22
CA ARG A 323 -4.26 14.02 -14.19
C ARG A 323 -3.26 15.11 -13.81
N LYS A 324 -2.31 14.84 -12.89
CA LYS A 324 -1.43 15.84 -12.29
C LYS A 324 0.00 15.83 -12.84
N PHE A 325 0.52 14.67 -13.16
CA PHE A 325 1.92 14.50 -13.51
C PHE A 325 2.17 14.43 -15.01
N LEU A 326 1.14 14.13 -15.80
CA LEU A 326 1.23 14.23 -17.25
C LEU A 326 0.73 15.59 -17.76
N THR A 327 1.53 16.20 -18.62
CA THR A 327 1.16 17.44 -19.31
C THR A 327 0.03 17.19 -20.31
N LYS A 328 -0.70 18.26 -20.69
CA LYS A 328 -1.72 18.14 -21.74
C LYS A 328 -1.15 17.62 -23.05
N THR A 329 0.08 18.03 -23.41
CA THR A 329 0.78 17.57 -24.60
C THR A 329 1.13 16.08 -24.51
N ALA A 330 1.63 15.61 -23.38
CA ALA A 330 1.92 14.19 -23.17
C ALA A 330 0.65 13.34 -23.36
N ARG A 331 -0.46 13.74 -22.76
CA ARG A 331 -1.76 13.05 -22.93
C ARG A 331 -2.27 13.08 -24.38
N SER A 332 -2.10 14.20 -25.11
CA SER A 332 -2.44 14.26 -26.52
C SER A 332 -1.54 13.43 -27.43
N GLN A 333 -0.39 12.99 -26.91
CA GLN A 333 0.53 12.03 -27.56
C GLN A 333 0.29 10.58 -27.10
N HIS A 334 -0.89 10.30 -26.50
CA HIS A 334 -1.28 8.98 -25.98
C HIS A 334 -0.34 8.46 -24.89
N GLN A 335 0.25 9.36 -24.10
CA GLN A 335 0.96 8.96 -22.88
C GLN A 335 -0.02 8.82 -21.72
N SER A 336 0.08 7.74 -20.98
CA SER A 336 -0.77 7.41 -19.82
C SER A 336 0.06 6.82 -18.68
N ILE A 337 -0.50 6.85 -17.48
CA ILE A 337 0.06 6.16 -16.32
C ILE A 337 -0.91 5.03 -15.98
N ASN A 338 -0.44 3.80 -16.13
CA ASN A 338 -1.28 2.64 -15.89
C ASN A 338 -0.60 1.63 -14.97
N TYR A 339 -1.37 0.73 -14.40
CA TYR A 339 -0.86 -0.34 -13.56
C TYR A 339 -1.02 -1.69 -14.26
N PHE A 340 -0.03 -2.55 -14.08
CA PHE A 340 -0.01 -3.88 -14.67
C PHE A 340 0.00 -4.94 -13.59
N ARG A 341 -1.05 -5.72 -13.57
CA ARG A 341 -1.11 -6.92 -12.76
C ARG A 341 -0.47 -8.07 -13.54
N ASP A 342 0.43 -8.77 -12.91
CA ASP A 342 0.94 -10.04 -13.45
C ASP A 342 -0.14 -11.12 -13.27
N PRO A 343 -0.81 -11.56 -14.34
CA PRO A 343 -1.90 -12.53 -14.25
C PRO A 343 -1.41 -13.91 -13.77
N PHE A 344 -0.10 -14.18 -13.91
CA PHE A 344 0.49 -15.48 -13.59
C PHE A 344 0.90 -15.62 -12.12
N LYS A 345 1.05 -14.52 -11.37
CA LYS A 345 1.41 -14.58 -9.94
C LYS A 345 0.40 -15.31 -9.06
N LEU A 346 -0.86 -15.36 -9.49
CA LEU A 346 -1.95 -15.99 -8.73
C LEU A 346 -2.33 -17.36 -9.27
N VAL A 347 -1.72 -17.79 -10.37
CA VAL A 347 -2.05 -19.05 -11.01
C VAL A 347 -1.15 -20.17 -10.41
N PRO A 348 -1.74 -21.25 -9.89
CA PRO A 348 -0.97 -22.42 -9.48
C PRO A 348 -0.09 -22.93 -10.63
N ILE A 349 1.11 -23.35 -10.31
CA ILE A 349 2.09 -23.85 -11.31
C ILE A 349 1.50 -24.92 -12.23
N ASN A 350 0.61 -25.76 -11.70
CA ASN A 350 -0.06 -26.80 -12.47
C ASN A 350 -0.98 -26.24 -13.58
N ASN A 351 -1.56 -25.08 -13.35
CA ASN A 351 -2.46 -24.41 -14.31
C ASN A 351 -1.69 -23.57 -15.33
N ILE A 352 -0.44 -23.15 -15.00
CA ILE A 352 0.41 -22.39 -15.92
C ILE A 352 0.66 -23.17 -17.21
N ALA A 353 0.88 -24.48 -17.11
CA ALA A 353 1.11 -25.34 -18.29
C ALA A 353 -0.12 -25.38 -19.21
N GLU A 354 -1.32 -25.45 -18.64
CA GLU A 354 -2.59 -25.45 -19.39
C GLU A 354 -2.86 -24.10 -20.05
N ILE A 355 -2.61 -23.01 -19.32
CA ILE A 355 -2.75 -21.64 -19.83
C ILE A 355 -1.73 -21.36 -20.93
N ALA A 356 -0.48 -21.76 -20.73
CA ALA A 356 0.59 -21.61 -21.70
C ALA A 356 0.26 -22.37 -23.00
N ASP A 357 -0.23 -23.61 -22.89
CA ASP A 357 -0.68 -24.39 -24.04
C ASP A 357 -1.82 -23.68 -24.79
N LYS A 358 -2.85 -23.19 -24.09
CA LYS A 358 -3.96 -22.46 -24.68
C LYS A 358 -3.52 -21.16 -25.35
N PHE A 359 -2.63 -20.40 -24.73
CA PHE A 359 -2.17 -19.11 -25.27
C PHE A 359 -1.25 -19.28 -26.46
N THR A 360 -0.38 -20.30 -26.45
CA THR A 360 0.47 -20.62 -27.60
C THR A 360 -0.37 -21.15 -28.78
N ARG A 361 -1.34 -22.02 -28.53
CA ARG A 361 -2.22 -22.55 -29.58
C ARG A 361 -3.08 -21.49 -30.24
N ASN A 362 -3.49 -20.46 -29.47
CA ASN A 362 -4.31 -19.36 -29.99
C ASN A 362 -3.48 -18.17 -30.47
N GLU A 363 -2.16 -18.33 -30.63
CA GLU A 363 -1.25 -17.29 -31.12
C GLU A 363 -1.29 -16.00 -30.29
N ILE A 364 -1.53 -16.11 -28.95
CA ILE A 364 -1.62 -14.98 -28.03
C ILE A 364 -0.24 -14.65 -27.46
N LEU A 365 0.56 -15.68 -27.10
CA LEU A 365 1.90 -15.55 -26.55
C LEU A 365 2.90 -16.40 -27.31
N THR A 366 4.12 -15.87 -27.42
CA THR A 366 5.26 -16.59 -27.99
C THR A 366 5.88 -17.53 -26.94
N SER A 367 6.66 -18.51 -27.40
CA SER A 367 7.38 -19.42 -26.50
C SER A 367 8.37 -18.69 -25.60
N ASN A 368 9.01 -17.61 -26.06
CA ASN A 368 9.95 -16.82 -25.26
C ASN A 368 9.25 -15.98 -24.19
N GLU A 369 8.08 -15.44 -24.48
CA GLU A 369 7.25 -14.73 -23.48
C GLU A 369 6.82 -15.68 -22.36
N ILE A 370 6.37 -16.89 -22.69
CA ILE A 370 6.02 -17.92 -21.68
C ILE A 370 7.24 -18.32 -20.86
N ARG A 371 8.41 -18.51 -21.50
CA ARG A 371 9.66 -18.80 -20.79
C ARG A 371 10.02 -17.67 -19.81
N GLY A 372 9.84 -16.40 -20.23
CA GLY A 372 10.05 -15.23 -19.38
C GLY A 372 9.12 -15.22 -18.16
N ILE A 373 7.84 -15.55 -18.33
CA ILE A 373 6.84 -15.64 -17.26
C ILE A 373 7.22 -16.70 -16.23
N ILE A 374 7.72 -17.86 -16.67
CA ILE A 374 8.15 -18.97 -15.79
C ILE A 374 9.54 -18.70 -15.19
N GLY A 375 10.24 -17.66 -15.63
CA GLY A 375 11.59 -17.31 -15.18
C GLY A 375 12.73 -18.03 -15.90
N PHE A 376 12.47 -18.67 -17.05
CA PHE A 376 13.49 -19.26 -17.89
C PHE A 376 14.11 -18.25 -18.86
N LYS A 377 15.40 -18.42 -19.13
CA LYS A 377 16.11 -17.61 -20.14
C LYS A 377 15.47 -17.80 -21.52
N PRO A 378 15.31 -16.72 -22.32
CA PRO A 378 14.82 -16.82 -23.70
C PRO A 378 15.64 -17.80 -24.53
N SER A 379 14.98 -18.55 -25.41
CA SER A 379 15.64 -19.39 -26.42
C SER A 379 16.26 -18.48 -27.49
N LYS A 380 17.40 -18.91 -28.06
CA LYS A 380 18.03 -18.23 -29.19
C LYS A 380 17.45 -18.64 -30.56
N ASP A 381 16.50 -19.58 -30.56
CA ASP A 381 15.83 -20.01 -31.78
C ASP A 381 14.86 -18.90 -32.26
N PRO A 382 15.00 -18.38 -33.48
CA PRO A 382 14.10 -17.35 -34.04
C PRO A 382 12.62 -17.77 -34.05
N LYS A 383 12.31 -19.07 -34.09
CA LYS A 383 10.95 -19.60 -34.02
C LYS A 383 10.31 -19.36 -32.62
N ALA A 384 11.11 -19.20 -31.57
CA ALA A 384 10.60 -18.99 -30.23
C ALA A 384 10.00 -17.60 -30.01
N ASP A 385 10.28 -16.63 -30.86
CA ASP A 385 9.72 -15.28 -30.86
C ASP A 385 8.56 -15.11 -31.88
N GLN A 386 8.17 -16.19 -32.54
CA GLN A 386 7.05 -16.17 -33.50
C GLN A 386 5.77 -16.69 -32.82
N LEU A 387 4.64 -16.07 -33.15
CA LEU A 387 3.32 -16.58 -32.83
C LEU A 387 3.03 -17.76 -33.74
N ILE A 388 3.09 -18.98 -33.22
CA ILE A 388 2.93 -20.21 -34.00
C ILE A 388 1.84 -21.08 -33.38
N ASN A 389 0.83 -21.42 -34.15
CA ASN A 389 -0.17 -22.41 -33.73
C ASN A 389 0.40 -23.82 -33.94
N SER A 390 0.78 -24.50 -32.89
CA SER A 390 1.35 -25.84 -32.92
C SER A 390 0.38 -26.92 -33.44
N ASN A 391 -0.91 -26.65 -33.53
CA ASN A 391 -1.94 -27.57 -34.05
C ASN A 391 -2.16 -27.43 -35.53
N LEU A 392 -1.80 -26.32 -36.16
CA LEU A 392 -1.80 -26.18 -37.57
C LEU A 392 -0.43 -26.72 -38.04
N ASN A 393 -0.41 -27.83 -38.81
CA ASN A 393 0.73 -28.16 -39.62
C ASN A 393 0.94 -27.02 -40.64
N GLN A 394 1.63 -25.99 -40.22
CA GLN A 394 2.23 -25.01 -41.13
C GLN A 394 3.32 -25.81 -41.91
N SER A 395 2.89 -26.64 -42.82
CA SER A 395 3.74 -27.17 -43.85
C SER A 395 4.34 -25.94 -44.55
N ASN A 396 5.63 -25.80 -44.37
CA ASN A 396 6.50 -24.75 -44.90
C ASN A 396 6.11 -24.35 -46.34
N GLU A 397 5.12 -23.48 -46.50
CA GLU A 397 4.81 -22.90 -47.81
C GLU A 397 5.98 -22.04 -48.30
N GLU A 398 6.74 -21.44 -47.36
CA GLU A 398 7.96 -20.70 -47.73
C GLU A 398 9.13 -21.61 -48.13
N GLU A 399 9.30 -22.79 -47.52
CA GLU A 399 10.30 -23.75 -48.02
C GLU A 399 9.89 -24.39 -49.34
N LYS A 400 8.61 -24.58 -49.58
CA LYS A 400 8.13 -25.03 -50.89
C LYS A 400 8.28 -23.94 -51.95
N ALA A 401 7.98 -22.70 -51.64
CA ALA A 401 8.14 -21.58 -52.56
C ALA A 401 9.61 -21.30 -52.90
N ASN A 402 10.53 -21.44 -51.93
CA ASN A 402 11.96 -21.31 -52.18
C ASN A 402 12.52 -22.54 -52.90
N GLY A 403 12.09 -23.75 -52.58
CA GLY A 403 12.48 -24.97 -53.29
C GLY A 403 11.96 -25.02 -54.75
N GLU A 404 10.81 -24.42 -55.05
CA GLU A 404 10.31 -24.26 -56.43
C GLU A 404 11.08 -23.17 -57.20
N LYS A 405 11.46 -22.08 -56.54
CA LYS A 405 12.29 -21.02 -57.14
C LYS A 405 13.71 -21.54 -57.45
N GLU A 406 14.32 -22.31 -56.59
CA GLU A 406 15.62 -22.94 -56.85
C GLU A 406 15.55 -23.96 -57.98
N LYS A 407 14.52 -24.79 -58.03
CA LYS A 407 14.32 -25.74 -59.14
C LYS A 407 14.08 -25.03 -60.45
N PHE A 408 13.31 -23.92 -60.47
CA PHE A 408 13.05 -23.13 -61.70
C PHE A 408 14.32 -22.42 -62.16
N SER A 409 15.18 -21.93 -61.26
CA SER A 409 16.48 -21.35 -61.63
C SER A 409 17.48 -22.38 -62.12
N GLU A 410 17.51 -23.61 -61.59
CA GLU A 410 18.35 -24.70 -62.07
C GLU A 410 17.89 -25.21 -63.45
N GLU A 411 16.59 -25.22 -63.76
CA GLU A 411 16.05 -25.59 -65.05
C GLU A 411 16.38 -24.54 -66.16
N ILE A 412 16.35 -23.26 -65.81
CA ILE A 412 16.74 -22.16 -66.69
C ILE A 412 18.24 -22.27 -67.06
N ILE A 413 19.10 -22.51 -66.04
CA ILE A 413 20.55 -22.65 -66.22
C ILE A 413 20.89 -23.90 -67.07
N LYS A 414 20.11 -24.98 -66.97
CA LYS A 414 20.28 -26.18 -67.77
C LYS A 414 19.82 -26.02 -69.22
N THR A 415 18.85 -25.12 -69.47
CA THR A 415 18.37 -24.82 -70.80
C THR A 415 19.31 -23.88 -71.57
N GLU A 416 19.94 -22.93 -70.88
CA GLU A 416 20.94 -22.01 -71.45
C GLU A 416 22.28 -22.68 -71.80
N LYS A 417 22.62 -23.82 -71.14
CA LYS A 417 23.83 -24.60 -71.47
C LYS A 417 23.65 -25.61 -72.65
N LYS A 418 22.45 -25.72 -73.24
CA LYS A 418 22.14 -26.63 -74.36
C LYS A 418 21.92 -25.93 -75.70
N ASN A 419 21.95 -24.62 -75.73
CA ASN A 419 22.04 -23.81 -76.94
C ASN A 419 23.43 -23.18 -77.00
#